data_7019d147fd59843a8279f5efcda6828b
#
_entry.id   7019d147fd59843a8279f5efcda6828b
#
_cell.length_a   1.000
_cell.length_b   1.000
_cell.length_c   1.000
_cell.angle_alpha   90.00
_cell.angle_beta   90.00
_cell.angle_gamma   90.00
#
_symmetry.space_group_name_H-M   'P 1'
#
loop_
_entity.id
_entity.type
_entity.pdbx_description
1 polymer ?
#
loop_
_entity_poly.entity_id
_entity_poly.type
_entity_poly.pdbx_seq_one_letter_code
_entity_poly.pdbx_strand_id
1 'polypeptide(L)'
;MNKTRTHTLLTLHRKLNRWLQLGGHADGNENLLEVAMLEAQEESGLSSLRFVDRRIFDIDRHMIPQRGDVPEHFHYDVRFLIEAESDEPLQISSESMDLAWMPFDAVEDLVGNSPSILRMLEKTSKSEILM
;
A
#
# COMPACT_ATOMS: atom_id res chain seq x y z
N MET A 1 -0.40 8.36 0.00
CA MET A 1 -0.27 9.44 1.01
C MET A 1 -1.28 10.54 0.78
N ASN A 2 -1.53 11.34 1.79
CA ASN A 2 -2.46 12.46 1.68
C ASN A 2 -1.83 13.64 0.91
N LYS A 3 -2.67 14.66 0.60
CA LYS A 3 -2.26 15.80 -0.20
C LYS A 3 -1.12 16.61 0.42
N THR A 4 -1.12 16.74 1.74
CA THR A 4 -0.07 17.48 2.46
C THR A 4 1.20 16.66 2.68
N ARG A 5 1.19 15.40 2.29
CA ARG A 5 2.32 14.47 2.40
C ARG A 5 2.83 14.30 3.83
N THR A 6 1.88 14.19 4.76
CA THR A 6 2.15 14.01 6.18
C THR A 6 1.65 12.67 6.72
N HIS A 7 0.73 12.04 5.99
CA HIS A 7 0.07 10.79 6.41
C HIS A 7 0.06 9.77 5.30
N THR A 8 0.14 8.51 5.66
CA THR A 8 -0.11 7.40 4.75
C THR A 8 -1.38 6.67 5.14
N LEU A 9 -2.06 6.09 4.16
CA LEU A 9 -3.26 5.31 4.40
C LEU A 9 -2.88 3.85 4.63
N LEU A 10 -3.32 3.32 5.76
CA LEU A 10 -3.11 1.91 6.10
C LEU A 10 -4.44 1.23 6.32
N THR A 11 -4.46 -0.06 6.04
CA THR A 11 -5.62 -0.93 6.27
C THR A 11 -5.31 -1.95 7.35
N LEU A 12 -6.28 -2.19 8.24
CA LEU A 12 -6.21 -3.32 9.17
C LEU A 12 -6.78 -4.53 8.45
N HIS A 13 -5.89 -5.37 7.95
CA HIS A 13 -6.25 -6.51 7.11
C HIS A 13 -7.02 -7.57 7.90
N ARG A 14 -8.20 -7.98 7.38
CA ARG A 14 -9.10 -8.86 8.11
C ARG A 14 -8.49 -10.24 8.40
N LYS A 15 -7.82 -10.83 7.41
CA LYS A 15 -7.24 -12.15 7.56
C LYS A 15 -5.94 -12.16 8.36
N LEU A 16 -5.08 -11.17 8.13
CA LEU A 16 -3.76 -11.10 8.75
C LEU A 16 -3.77 -10.40 10.09
N ASN A 17 -4.85 -9.69 10.41
CA ASN A 17 -5.03 -8.95 11.66
C ASN A 17 -3.85 -8.04 11.98
N ARG A 18 -3.39 -7.31 10.98
CA ARG A 18 -2.34 -6.32 11.15
C ARG A 18 -2.47 -5.20 10.13
N TRP A 19 -1.84 -4.08 10.42
CA TRP A 19 -1.88 -2.90 9.58
C TRP A 19 -0.88 -3.04 8.42
N LEU A 20 -1.37 -2.80 7.22
CA LEU A 20 -0.59 -2.95 5.98
C LEU A 20 -0.92 -1.81 5.02
N GLN A 21 -0.06 -1.62 4.03
CA GLN A 21 -0.38 -0.78 2.89
C GLN A 21 -1.52 -1.39 2.07
N LEU A 22 -2.22 -0.57 1.32
CA LEU A 22 -3.25 -1.04 0.38
C LEU A 22 -2.62 -1.79 -0.77
N GLY A 23 -3.35 -2.72 -1.34
CA GLY A 23 -2.91 -3.46 -2.51
C GLY A 23 -3.70 -4.73 -2.74
N GLY A 24 -3.46 -5.37 -3.88
CA GLY A 24 -4.12 -6.61 -4.24
C GLY A 24 -3.34 -7.38 -5.28
N HIS A 25 -3.92 -8.50 -5.72
CA HIS A 25 -3.29 -9.38 -6.69
C HIS A 25 -3.51 -8.88 -8.10
N ALA A 26 -2.48 -9.01 -8.95
CA ALA A 26 -2.57 -8.64 -10.36
C ALA A 26 -3.45 -9.58 -11.17
N ASP A 27 -3.56 -10.83 -10.76
CA ASP A 27 -4.40 -11.86 -11.37
C ASP A 27 -4.21 -11.97 -12.90
N GLY A 28 -2.96 -11.93 -13.34
CA GLY A 28 -2.62 -12.03 -14.75
C GLY A 28 -2.63 -10.73 -15.52
N ASN A 29 -2.99 -9.61 -14.90
CA ASN A 29 -2.93 -8.30 -15.54
C ASN A 29 -1.50 -7.76 -15.48
N GLU A 30 -0.88 -7.60 -16.63
CA GLU A 30 0.50 -7.14 -16.74
C GLU A 30 0.65 -5.64 -16.53
N ASN A 31 -0.44 -4.88 -16.60
CA ASN A 31 -0.42 -3.45 -16.36
C ASN A 31 -0.52 -3.17 -14.86
N LEU A 32 0.61 -3.24 -14.19
CA LEU A 32 0.68 -3.11 -12.73
C LEU A 32 0.30 -1.73 -12.22
N LEU A 33 0.51 -0.67 -13.01
CA LEU A 33 0.02 0.67 -12.66
C LEU A 33 -1.51 0.69 -12.56
N GLU A 34 -2.19 0.09 -13.52
CA GLU A 34 -3.64 0.00 -13.52
C GLU A 34 -4.14 -0.79 -12.31
N VAL A 35 -3.51 -1.93 -12.03
CA VAL A 35 -3.86 -2.76 -10.86
C VAL A 35 -3.71 -1.95 -9.58
N ALA A 36 -2.59 -1.27 -9.40
CA ALA A 36 -2.34 -0.48 -8.19
C ALA A 36 -3.38 0.61 -8.00
N MET A 37 -3.73 1.32 -9.06
CA MET A 37 -4.74 2.39 -8.99
C MET A 37 -6.12 1.85 -8.66
N LEU A 38 -6.54 0.77 -9.32
CA LEU A 38 -7.84 0.14 -9.06
C LEU A 38 -7.94 -0.35 -7.62
N GLU A 39 -6.92 -1.04 -7.13
CA GLU A 39 -6.90 -1.53 -5.76
C GLU A 39 -6.94 -0.38 -4.74
N ALA A 40 -6.19 0.69 -5.00
CA ALA A 40 -6.20 1.86 -4.13
C ALA A 40 -7.58 2.50 -4.07
N GLN A 41 -8.27 2.62 -5.20
CA GLN A 41 -9.63 3.18 -5.27
C GLN A 41 -10.64 2.28 -4.56
N GLU A 42 -10.59 0.98 -4.82
CA GLU A 42 -11.53 0.01 -4.24
C GLU A 42 -11.37 -0.11 -2.73
N GLU A 43 -10.15 -0.18 -2.25
CA GLU A 43 -9.90 -0.39 -0.83
C GLU A 43 -10.05 0.87 0.01
N SER A 44 -9.89 2.05 -0.57
CA SER A 44 -10.00 3.32 0.16
C SER A 44 -11.34 4.02 -0.02
N GLY A 45 -12.01 3.77 -1.13
CA GLY A 45 -13.21 4.52 -1.52
C GLY A 45 -12.91 5.91 -2.07
N LEU A 46 -11.63 6.24 -2.25
CA LEU A 46 -11.22 7.54 -2.78
C LEU A 46 -11.25 7.53 -4.31
N SER A 47 -11.72 8.61 -4.93
CA SER A 47 -11.75 8.75 -6.38
C SER A 47 -10.68 9.69 -6.92
N SER A 48 -10.27 10.68 -6.12
CA SER A 48 -9.27 11.67 -6.54
C SER A 48 -7.86 11.23 -6.15
N LEU A 49 -7.36 10.22 -6.86
CA LEU A 49 -6.02 9.68 -6.65
C LEU A 49 -5.16 9.92 -7.89
N ARG A 50 -3.87 10.16 -7.67
CA ARG A 50 -2.90 10.29 -8.74
C ARG A 50 -1.57 9.63 -8.37
N PHE A 51 -0.82 9.18 -9.37
CA PHE A 51 0.55 8.74 -9.13
C PHE A 51 1.44 9.96 -8.91
N VAL A 52 2.27 9.91 -7.87
CA VAL A 52 3.33 10.91 -7.68
C VAL A 52 4.37 10.74 -8.78
N ASP A 53 4.68 9.48 -9.10
CA ASP A 53 5.57 9.09 -10.18
C ASP A 53 5.03 7.77 -10.75
N ARG A 54 5.10 7.60 -12.06
CA ARG A 54 4.62 6.37 -12.69
C ARG A 54 5.65 5.24 -12.64
N ARG A 55 6.85 5.53 -12.18
CA ARG A 55 7.90 4.52 -12.00
C ARG A 55 7.62 3.68 -10.75
N ILE A 56 8.19 2.49 -10.73
CA ILE A 56 8.10 1.63 -9.56
C ILE A 56 8.77 2.34 -8.37
N PHE A 57 8.03 2.46 -7.27
CA PHE A 57 8.50 3.09 -6.04
C PHE A 57 9.29 2.13 -5.17
N ASP A 58 8.81 0.88 -5.05
CA ASP A 58 9.43 -0.13 -4.20
C ASP A 58 9.10 -1.53 -4.70
N ILE A 59 10.00 -2.47 -4.45
CA ILE A 59 9.78 -3.88 -4.73
C ILE A 59 10.15 -4.66 -3.48
N ASP A 60 9.28 -5.58 -3.09
CA ASP A 60 9.55 -6.51 -2.01
C ASP A 60 9.34 -7.94 -2.51
N ARG A 61 10.07 -8.87 -1.91
CA ARG A 61 9.97 -10.28 -2.25
C ARG A 61 9.91 -11.08 -0.96
N HIS A 62 8.96 -11.98 -0.86
CA HIS A 62 8.87 -12.86 0.29
C HIS A 62 8.45 -14.26 -0.12
N MET A 63 8.89 -15.23 0.67
CA MET A 63 8.61 -16.63 0.44
C MET A 63 7.20 -16.97 0.93
N ILE A 64 6.42 -17.62 0.07
CA ILE A 64 5.15 -18.21 0.45
C ILE A 64 5.39 -19.68 0.65
N PRO A 65 5.17 -20.22 1.87
CA PRO A 65 5.39 -21.63 2.12
C PRO A 65 4.37 -22.51 1.38
N GLN A 66 4.73 -23.75 1.14
CA GLN A 66 3.85 -24.72 0.51
C GLN A 66 2.53 -24.83 1.31
N ARG A 67 1.41 -24.83 0.58
CA ARG A 67 0.09 -24.99 1.17
C ARG A 67 -0.73 -25.93 0.29
N GLY A 68 -1.03 -27.13 0.79
CA GLY A 68 -1.72 -28.14 0.02
C GLY A 68 -0.96 -28.50 -1.25
N ASP A 69 -1.63 -28.40 -2.39
CA ASP A 69 -1.02 -28.69 -3.70
C ASP A 69 -0.24 -27.53 -4.29
N VAL A 70 -0.26 -26.35 -3.64
CA VAL A 70 0.47 -25.18 -4.10
C VAL A 70 1.89 -25.24 -3.53
N PRO A 71 2.93 -25.37 -4.40
CA PRO A 71 4.30 -25.48 -3.92
C PRO A 71 4.81 -24.14 -3.35
N GLU A 72 5.86 -24.23 -2.58
CA GLU A 72 6.60 -23.06 -2.09
C GLU A 72 7.02 -22.18 -3.26
N HIS A 73 6.82 -20.88 -3.13
CA HIS A 73 7.16 -19.93 -4.19
C HIS A 73 7.43 -18.55 -3.62
N PHE A 74 8.04 -17.68 -4.42
CA PHE A 74 8.23 -16.28 -4.07
C PHE A 74 7.04 -15.45 -4.53
N HIS A 75 6.66 -14.50 -3.66
CA HIS A 75 5.67 -13.48 -3.95
C HIS A 75 6.40 -12.15 -4.14
N TYR A 76 6.14 -11.47 -5.24
CA TYR A 76 6.75 -10.18 -5.55
C TYR A 76 5.72 -9.09 -5.41
N ASP A 77 5.99 -8.12 -4.55
CA ASP A 77 5.15 -6.93 -4.37
C ASP A 77 5.77 -5.78 -5.15
N VAL A 78 5.06 -5.28 -6.14
CA VAL A 78 5.46 -4.12 -6.92
C VAL A 78 4.62 -2.94 -6.42
N ARG A 79 5.27 -1.90 -5.96
CA ARG A 79 4.61 -0.79 -5.26
C ARG A 79 4.82 0.52 -5.99
N PHE A 80 3.74 1.32 -6.00
CA PHE A 80 3.75 2.66 -6.60
C PHE A 80 3.33 3.67 -5.54
N LEU A 81 3.82 4.90 -5.66
CA LEU A 81 3.47 5.97 -4.74
C LEU A 81 2.29 6.75 -5.31
N ILE A 82 1.17 6.70 -4.59
CA ILE A 82 -0.08 7.34 -4.97
C ILE A 82 -0.42 8.42 -3.95
N GLU A 83 -0.93 9.54 -4.42
CA GLU A 83 -1.32 10.67 -3.58
C GLU A 83 -2.80 10.95 -3.75
N ALA A 84 -3.48 11.21 -2.63
CA ALA A 84 -4.86 11.69 -2.65
C ALA A 84 -4.86 13.19 -2.96
N GLU A 85 -5.69 13.61 -3.92
CA GLU A 85 -5.76 15.01 -4.35
C GLU A 85 -6.73 15.85 -3.52
N SER A 86 -7.62 15.20 -2.76
CA SER A 86 -8.62 15.90 -1.94
C SER A 86 -8.96 15.11 -0.69
N ASP A 87 -9.67 15.77 0.23
CA ASP A 87 -10.11 15.17 1.49
C ASP A 87 -11.48 14.52 1.31
N GLU A 88 -11.51 13.38 0.65
CA GLU A 88 -12.73 12.59 0.52
C GLU A 88 -12.87 11.65 1.73
N PRO A 89 -14.12 11.28 2.12
CA PRO A 89 -14.31 10.28 3.16
C PRO A 89 -13.85 8.91 2.72
N LEU A 90 -13.24 8.16 3.63
CA LEU A 90 -12.81 6.79 3.39
C LEU A 90 -14.02 5.86 3.42
N GLN A 91 -13.95 4.78 2.60
CA GLN A 91 -14.93 3.70 2.63
C GLN A 91 -14.20 2.38 2.81
N ILE A 92 -14.52 1.66 3.87
CA ILE A 92 -13.88 0.39 4.20
C ILE A 92 -14.44 -0.71 3.29
N SER A 93 -13.55 -1.46 2.63
CA SER A 93 -13.93 -2.63 1.84
C SER A 93 -14.18 -3.84 2.75
N SER A 94 -14.76 -4.91 2.18
CA SER A 94 -15.03 -6.14 2.93
C SER A 94 -13.76 -6.87 3.41
N GLU A 95 -12.61 -6.58 2.82
CA GLU A 95 -11.33 -7.22 3.16
C GLU A 95 -10.65 -6.56 4.35
N SER A 96 -11.14 -5.41 4.80
CA SER A 96 -10.53 -4.62 5.87
C SER A 96 -11.43 -4.55 7.09
N MET A 97 -10.82 -4.56 8.28
CA MET A 97 -11.52 -4.27 9.53
C MET A 97 -11.50 -2.77 9.84
N ASP A 98 -10.51 -2.05 9.33
CA ASP A 98 -10.39 -0.61 9.54
C ASP A 98 -9.49 0.00 8.47
N LEU A 99 -9.63 1.31 8.27
CA LEU A 99 -8.79 2.14 7.41
C LEU A 99 -8.44 3.41 8.20
N ALA A 100 -7.19 3.81 8.16
CA ALA A 100 -6.78 5.00 8.88
C ALA A 100 -5.66 5.75 8.15
N TRP A 101 -5.80 7.08 8.11
CA TRP A 101 -4.72 7.98 7.79
C TRP A 101 -3.79 8.05 9.01
N MET A 102 -2.54 7.67 8.81
CA MET A 102 -1.58 7.57 9.90
C MET A 102 -0.42 8.54 9.67
N PRO A 103 -0.11 9.42 10.64
CA PRO A 103 1.07 10.27 10.51
C PRO A 103 2.33 9.43 10.27
N PHE A 104 3.23 9.91 9.43
CA PHE A 104 4.45 9.14 9.10
C PHE A 104 5.24 8.74 10.35
N ASP A 105 5.29 9.60 11.35
CA ASP A 105 6.03 9.34 12.60
C ASP A 105 5.36 8.31 13.51
N ALA A 106 4.10 7.97 13.26
CA ALA A 106 3.36 6.99 14.06
C ALA A 106 3.30 5.60 13.40
N VAL A 107 3.72 5.49 12.14
CA VAL A 107 3.59 4.23 11.38
C VAL A 107 4.45 3.12 11.98
N GLU A 108 5.67 3.43 12.39
CA GLU A 108 6.59 2.44 12.96
C GLU A 108 5.98 1.72 14.16
N ASP A 109 5.34 2.46 15.07
CA ASP A 109 4.70 1.88 16.25
C ASP A 109 3.52 1.00 15.87
N LEU A 110 2.82 1.35 14.79
CA LEU A 110 1.61 0.65 14.38
C LEU A 110 1.91 -0.64 13.61
N VAL A 111 2.86 -0.59 12.67
CA VAL A 111 3.17 -1.74 11.81
C VAL A 111 4.20 -2.68 12.46
N GLY A 112 4.86 -2.24 13.51
CA GLY A 112 5.86 -3.01 14.22
C GLY A 112 7.06 -3.31 13.34
N ASN A 113 7.51 -4.56 13.35
CA ASN A 113 8.70 -4.96 12.60
C ASN A 113 8.34 -5.33 11.16
N SER A 114 8.06 -4.32 10.34
CA SER A 114 7.78 -4.48 8.91
C SER A 114 8.84 -3.73 8.09
N PRO A 115 9.94 -4.39 7.71
CA PRO A 115 11.05 -3.72 7.02
C PRO A 115 10.64 -3.04 5.72
N SER A 116 9.71 -3.63 4.97
CA SER A 116 9.32 -3.05 3.68
C SER A 116 8.52 -1.76 3.83
N ILE A 117 7.64 -1.68 4.83
CA ILE A 117 6.88 -0.44 5.10
C ILE A 117 7.82 0.66 5.60
N LEU A 118 8.73 0.32 6.50
CA LEU A 118 9.72 1.28 7.01
C LEU A 118 10.63 1.79 5.90
N ARG A 119 11.03 0.91 4.96
CA ARG A 119 11.81 1.30 3.79
C ARG A 119 11.05 2.28 2.92
N MET A 120 9.75 2.06 2.69
CA MET A 120 8.91 2.98 1.91
C MET A 120 8.77 4.34 2.59
N LEU A 121 8.64 4.36 3.91
CA LEU A 121 8.61 5.62 4.67
C LEU A 121 9.90 6.41 4.48
N GLU A 122 11.04 5.73 4.57
CA GLU A 122 12.34 6.36 4.37
C GLU A 122 12.46 6.96 2.97
N LYS A 123 12.03 6.23 1.94
CA LYS A 123 12.02 6.72 0.56
C LYS A 123 11.12 7.94 0.41
N THR A 124 9.96 7.93 1.05
CA THR A 124 9.00 9.03 0.96
C THR A 124 9.56 10.32 1.58
N SER A 125 10.40 10.21 2.60
CA SER A 125 10.99 11.36 3.26
C SER A 125 12.13 12.01 2.47
N LYS A 126 12.62 11.40 1.41
CA LYS A 126 13.69 11.96 0.58
C LYS A 126 13.15 13.07 -0.30
N SER A 127 13.85 14.19 -0.33
CA SER A 127 13.42 15.40 -1.03
C SER A 127 13.18 15.20 -2.53
N GLU A 128 13.96 14.36 -3.17
CA GLU A 128 13.85 14.08 -4.61
C GLU A 128 12.54 13.40 -5.00
N ILE A 129 11.88 12.73 -4.06
CA ILE A 129 10.57 12.11 -4.29
C ILE A 129 9.45 13.12 -4.03
N LEU A 130 9.67 14.03 -3.10
CA LEU A 130 8.69 15.03 -2.69
C LEU A 130 8.68 16.27 -3.57
N MET A 131 9.67 16.45 -4.42
CA MET A 131 9.70 17.51 -5.43
C MET A 131 9.01 17.04 -6.70
#